data_e59a04c3383c6749a35b66754a68c049
#
_entry.id   e59a04c3383c6749a35b66754a68c049
#
_cell.length_a   1.000
_cell.length_b   1.000
_cell.length_c   1.000
_cell.angle_alpha   90.00
_cell.angle_beta   90.00
_cell.angle_gamma   90.00
#
_symmetry.space_group_name_H-M   'P 1'
#
loop_
_entity.id
_entity.type
_entity.pdbx_description
1 polymer ?
#
loop_
_entity_poly.entity_id
_entity_poly.type
_entity_poly.pdbx_seq_one_letter_code
_entity_poly.pdbx_strand_id
1 'polypeptide(L)'
;KRLGEYYAKAIHANYGDDFDVLFGPAYKGIPLAVVTAIAYHELYGKEVRYCSDRKEAKDHGADKGGFLGSKLKDGDRVVMIEDVTTSGKSMEETVPKVRGAADVTIVGLMVSLNRMEVGQGGKVSALDEIHEKYGFEGKAIVTMAEVTEYLYNREHDGRVVIDDTIKAAIDEYYKQYGCK
;
A
#
# COMPACT_ATOMS: atom_id res chain seq x y z
N LYS A 1 0.35 13.81 -8.98
CA LYS A 1 -1.10 13.93 -9.00
C LYS A 1 -1.77 12.60 -9.40
N ARG A 2 -1.60 12.09 -10.64
CA ARG A 2 -2.28 10.86 -11.14
C ARG A 2 -2.17 9.65 -10.20
N LEU A 3 -1.00 9.41 -9.60
CA LEU A 3 -0.81 8.28 -8.69
C LEU A 3 -1.72 8.40 -7.45
N GLY A 4 -1.82 9.60 -6.86
CA GLY A 4 -2.76 9.85 -5.75
C GLY A 4 -4.21 9.62 -6.14
N GLU A 5 -4.62 10.00 -7.36
CA GLU A 5 -5.96 9.74 -7.89
C GLU A 5 -6.25 8.23 -8.04
N TYR A 6 -5.25 7.44 -8.48
CA TYR A 6 -5.41 5.98 -8.57
C TYR A 6 -5.57 5.34 -7.19
N TYR A 7 -4.74 5.76 -6.20
CA TYR A 7 -4.90 5.30 -4.83
C TYR A 7 -6.26 5.68 -4.25
N ALA A 8 -6.68 6.94 -4.40
CA ALA A 8 -7.97 7.41 -3.89
C ALA A 8 -9.13 6.60 -4.47
N LYS A 9 -9.15 6.36 -5.79
CA LYS A 9 -10.16 5.55 -6.44
C LYS A 9 -10.16 4.10 -5.97
N ALA A 10 -8.97 3.49 -5.83
CA ALA A 10 -8.84 2.12 -5.36
C ALA A 10 -9.28 1.97 -3.90
N ILE A 11 -8.93 2.92 -3.04
CA ILE A 11 -9.35 2.95 -1.63
C ILE A 11 -10.87 3.09 -1.54
N HIS A 12 -11.45 4.05 -2.26
CA HIS A 12 -12.90 4.25 -2.30
C HIS A 12 -13.65 3.01 -2.76
N ALA A 13 -13.16 2.35 -3.82
CA ALA A 13 -13.80 1.15 -4.37
C ALA A 13 -13.72 -0.08 -3.45
N ASN A 14 -12.63 -0.24 -2.68
CA ASN A 14 -12.39 -1.44 -1.88
C ASN A 14 -12.73 -1.27 -0.39
N TYR A 15 -12.59 -0.07 0.17
CA TYR A 15 -12.79 0.20 1.60
C TYR A 15 -13.89 1.23 1.88
N GLY A 16 -14.47 1.85 0.83
CA GLY A 16 -15.46 2.92 0.99
C GLY A 16 -14.86 4.19 1.56
N ASP A 17 -15.71 5.00 2.18
CA ASP A 17 -15.35 6.31 2.73
C ASP A 17 -15.29 6.34 4.27
N ASP A 18 -15.55 5.19 4.93
CA ASP A 18 -15.60 5.13 6.39
C ASP A 18 -14.20 4.90 6.98
N PHE A 19 -13.35 5.91 6.82
CA PHE A 19 -12.02 5.98 7.45
C PHE A 19 -11.61 7.45 7.65
N ASP A 20 -10.66 7.68 8.57
CA ASP A 20 -10.28 9.02 9.02
C ASP A 20 -8.85 9.40 8.61
N VAL A 21 -7.98 8.40 8.51
CA VAL A 21 -6.53 8.62 8.35
C VAL A 21 -5.95 7.70 7.28
N LEU A 22 -5.11 8.29 6.42
CA LEU A 22 -4.20 7.57 5.56
C LEU A 22 -2.84 7.48 6.24
N PHE A 23 -2.38 6.27 6.51
CA PHE A 23 -1.08 6.05 7.14
C PHE A 23 -0.08 5.52 6.10
N GLY A 24 0.97 6.30 5.85
CA GLY A 24 2.04 5.91 4.93
C GLY A 24 3.35 5.68 5.67
N PRO A 25 3.86 4.44 5.77
CA PRO A 25 5.14 4.16 6.41
C PRO A 25 6.31 4.90 5.75
N ALA A 26 7.27 5.33 6.57
CA ALA A 26 8.46 6.00 6.04
C ALA A 26 9.33 5.00 5.25
N TYR A 27 9.87 5.42 4.10
CA TYR A 27 9.82 6.78 3.57
C TYR A 27 8.86 6.95 2.38
N LYS A 28 8.64 5.92 1.57
CA LYS A 28 7.84 6.00 0.33
C LYS A 28 6.35 6.21 0.60
N GLY A 29 5.82 5.67 1.69
CA GLY A 29 4.44 5.86 2.09
C GLY A 29 4.09 7.32 2.41
N ILE A 30 5.05 8.14 2.86
CA ILE A 30 4.82 9.55 3.21
C ILE A 30 4.23 10.33 2.01
N PRO A 31 4.94 10.45 0.86
CA PRO A 31 4.38 11.17 -0.28
C PRO A 31 3.12 10.52 -0.83
N LEU A 32 2.98 9.19 -0.76
CA LEU A 32 1.78 8.49 -1.21
C LEU A 32 0.56 8.88 -0.38
N ALA A 33 0.67 8.88 0.96
CA ALA A 33 -0.42 9.29 1.84
C ALA A 33 -0.85 10.75 1.59
N VAL A 34 0.12 11.66 1.43
CA VAL A 34 -0.14 13.08 1.16
C VAL A 34 -0.87 13.29 -0.17
N VAL A 35 -0.34 12.75 -1.27
CA VAL A 35 -0.97 12.95 -2.59
C VAL A 35 -2.32 12.26 -2.70
N THR A 36 -2.52 11.17 -1.96
CA THR A 36 -3.81 10.45 -1.91
C THR A 36 -4.83 11.24 -1.10
N ALA A 37 -4.45 11.84 0.04
CA ALA A 37 -5.35 12.68 0.82
C ALA A 37 -5.86 13.88 0.01
N ILE A 38 -4.95 14.55 -0.75
CA ILE A 38 -5.31 15.65 -1.66
C ILE A 38 -6.29 15.16 -2.72
N ALA A 39 -5.97 14.03 -3.37
CA ALA A 39 -6.81 13.48 -4.42
C ALA A 39 -8.17 13.01 -3.90
N TYR A 40 -8.24 12.51 -2.67
CA TYR A 40 -9.48 12.08 -2.02
C TYR A 40 -10.43 13.27 -1.82
N HIS A 41 -9.88 14.40 -1.37
CA HIS A 41 -10.67 15.63 -1.26
C HIS A 41 -11.14 16.14 -2.63
N GLU A 42 -10.24 16.17 -3.64
CA GLU A 42 -10.59 16.62 -5.00
C GLU A 42 -11.69 15.76 -5.65
N LEU A 43 -11.65 14.44 -5.45
CA LEU A 43 -12.56 13.49 -6.11
C LEU A 43 -13.89 13.29 -5.36
N TYR A 44 -13.84 13.27 -4.03
CA TYR A 44 -14.97 12.84 -3.20
C TYR A 44 -15.42 13.91 -2.17
N GLY A 45 -14.75 15.07 -2.12
CA GLY A 45 -15.07 16.14 -1.16
C GLY A 45 -14.81 15.77 0.30
N LYS A 46 -14.13 14.64 0.55
CA LYS A 46 -13.83 14.16 1.90
C LYS A 46 -12.44 14.59 2.34
N GLU A 47 -12.35 15.26 3.48
CA GLU A 47 -11.10 15.53 4.14
C GLU A 47 -10.59 14.28 4.87
N VAL A 48 -9.38 13.87 4.53
CA VAL A 48 -8.70 12.74 5.14
C VAL A 48 -7.38 13.22 5.74
N ARG A 49 -7.14 12.91 6.99
CA ARG A 49 -5.87 13.21 7.66
C ARG A 49 -4.79 12.26 7.15
N TYR A 50 -3.52 12.71 7.08
CA TYR A 50 -2.41 11.80 6.85
C TYR A 50 -1.54 11.68 8.10
N CYS A 51 -0.97 10.50 8.30
CA CYS A 51 0.00 10.20 9.33
C CYS A 51 1.09 9.30 8.75
N SER A 52 2.29 9.41 9.27
CA SER A 52 3.44 8.57 8.88
C SER A 52 4.32 8.35 10.09
N ASP A 53 5.03 7.23 10.16
CA ASP A 53 6.04 7.04 11.18
C ASP A 53 7.36 7.74 10.82
N ARG A 54 8.23 7.83 11.80
CA ARG A 54 9.64 8.21 11.63
C ARG A 54 10.51 6.98 11.82
N LYS A 55 11.53 6.81 10.99
CA LYS A 55 12.52 5.75 11.20
C LYS A 55 13.54 6.11 12.28
N GLU A 56 13.75 7.40 12.50
CA GLU A 56 14.71 7.91 13.49
C GLU A 56 13.95 8.70 14.55
N ALA A 57 14.22 8.38 15.82
CA ALA A 57 13.70 9.15 16.95
C ALA A 57 14.30 10.57 16.92
N LYS A 58 13.47 11.60 17.11
CA LYS A 58 13.94 12.97 17.27
C LYS A 58 14.47 13.15 18.69
N ASP A 59 15.78 13.40 18.82
CA ASP A 59 16.40 13.72 20.11
C ASP A 59 16.14 15.17 20.56
N HIS A 60 15.68 16.06 19.67
CA HIS A 60 15.52 17.49 19.92
C HIS A 60 14.20 18.04 19.38
N GLY A 61 13.57 18.95 20.15
CA GLY A 61 12.38 19.72 19.80
C GLY A 61 11.16 19.41 20.67
N ALA A 62 10.13 20.26 20.57
CA ALA A 62 8.90 20.19 21.37
C ALA A 62 8.04 18.95 21.03
N ASP A 63 8.27 18.32 19.87
CA ASP A 63 7.51 17.18 19.38
C ASP A 63 8.37 15.89 19.47
N LYS A 64 8.33 15.24 20.62
CA LYS A 64 8.99 13.95 20.86
C LYS A 64 8.23 12.76 20.23
N GLY A 65 7.25 13.02 19.35
CA GLY A 65 6.41 12.02 18.74
C GLY A 65 7.15 11.24 17.63
N GLY A 66 6.94 9.93 17.59
CA GLY A 66 7.45 9.04 16.54
C GLY A 66 6.71 9.14 15.20
N PHE A 67 5.80 10.15 15.05
CA PHE A 67 4.96 10.30 13.88
C PHE A 67 5.11 11.68 13.22
N LEU A 68 4.73 11.74 11.93
CA LEU A 68 4.65 12.92 11.09
C LEU A 68 3.19 13.14 10.66
N GLY A 69 2.80 14.39 10.43
CA GLY A 69 1.43 14.73 10.05
C GLY A 69 0.49 14.78 11.25
N SER A 70 -0.71 14.24 11.09
CA SER A 70 -1.73 14.24 12.14
C SER A 70 -1.45 13.16 13.19
N LYS A 71 -1.74 13.46 14.45
CA LYS A 71 -1.72 12.45 15.52
C LYS A 71 -2.88 11.48 15.33
N LEU A 72 -2.63 10.20 15.60
CA LEU A 72 -3.66 9.19 15.74
C LEU A 72 -4.45 9.41 17.02
N LYS A 73 -5.73 9.13 17.00
CA LYS A 73 -6.67 9.30 18.12
C LYS A 73 -7.44 8.00 18.33
N ASP A 74 -7.91 7.80 19.55
CA ASP A 74 -8.80 6.67 19.84
C ASP A 74 -10.07 6.74 18.99
N GLY A 75 -10.45 5.61 18.43
CA GLY A 75 -11.57 5.49 17.50
C GLY A 75 -11.24 5.79 16.03
N ASP A 76 -10.02 6.25 15.69
CA ASP A 76 -9.64 6.47 14.30
C ASP A 76 -9.69 5.18 13.49
N ARG A 77 -10.22 5.30 12.29
CA ARG A 77 -10.22 4.27 11.25
C ARG A 77 -9.11 4.59 10.24
N VAL A 78 -8.15 3.68 10.10
CA VAL A 78 -6.89 3.92 9.39
C VAL A 78 -6.79 3.05 8.15
N VAL A 79 -6.54 3.63 6.99
CA VAL A 79 -6.11 2.91 5.79
C VAL A 79 -4.60 3.08 5.64
N MET A 80 -3.89 1.95 5.59
CA MET A 80 -2.44 1.91 5.35
C MET A 80 -2.17 2.05 3.85
N ILE A 81 -1.10 2.76 3.49
CA ILE A 81 -0.67 2.94 2.09
C ILE A 81 0.80 2.59 1.95
N GLU A 82 1.11 1.72 0.98
CA GLU A 82 2.49 1.39 0.59
C GLU A 82 2.63 1.38 -0.94
N ASP A 83 3.86 1.43 -1.45
CA ASP A 83 4.11 1.28 -2.89
C ASP A 83 3.95 -0.17 -3.34
N VAL A 84 4.69 -1.08 -2.75
CA VAL A 84 4.63 -2.53 -2.97
C VAL A 84 4.91 -3.25 -1.66
N THR A 85 4.44 -4.48 -1.53
CA THR A 85 4.90 -5.37 -0.47
C THR A 85 5.37 -6.70 -1.05
N THR A 86 6.53 -7.17 -0.60
CA THR A 86 7.11 -8.46 -1.01
C THR A 86 7.17 -9.44 0.16
N SER A 87 7.51 -8.95 1.33
CA SER A 87 7.72 -9.77 2.52
C SER A 87 6.82 -9.40 3.70
N GLY A 88 5.99 -8.38 3.56
CA GLY A 88 5.17 -7.89 4.69
C GLY A 88 5.97 -7.23 5.83
N LYS A 89 7.32 -7.16 5.75
CA LYS A 89 8.17 -6.65 6.82
C LYS A 89 7.84 -5.22 7.25
N SER A 90 7.47 -4.36 6.30
CA SER A 90 7.04 -3.00 6.62
C SER A 90 5.82 -2.99 7.55
N MET A 91 4.87 -3.91 7.33
CA MET A 91 3.69 -4.03 8.19
C MET A 91 4.03 -4.62 9.56
N GLU A 92 5.02 -5.53 9.64
CA GLU A 92 5.49 -6.04 10.93
C GLU A 92 6.05 -4.95 11.85
N GLU A 93 6.73 -3.97 11.26
CA GLU A 93 7.27 -2.83 11.99
C GLU A 93 6.20 -1.75 12.28
N THR A 94 5.27 -1.57 11.38
CA THR A 94 4.35 -0.41 11.38
C THR A 94 3.04 -0.68 12.12
N VAL A 95 2.43 -1.86 11.95
CA VAL A 95 1.15 -2.20 12.61
C VAL A 95 1.24 -2.09 14.14
N PRO A 96 2.28 -2.61 14.82
CA PRO A 96 2.41 -2.44 16.26
C PRO A 96 2.55 -0.97 16.69
N LYS A 97 3.26 -0.14 15.89
CA LYS A 97 3.41 1.30 16.18
C LYS A 97 2.07 2.03 16.07
N VAL A 98 1.30 1.74 15.03
CA VAL A 98 -0.01 2.35 14.79
C VAL A 98 -0.99 1.98 15.91
N ARG A 99 -1.09 0.68 16.23
CA ARG A 99 -1.95 0.18 17.32
C ARG A 99 -1.49 0.59 18.71
N GLY A 100 -0.19 0.84 18.89
CA GLY A 100 0.37 1.32 20.17
C GLY A 100 0.24 2.82 20.37
N ALA A 101 -0.09 3.59 19.34
CA ALA A 101 -0.21 5.04 19.41
C ALA A 101 -1.58 5.50 19.92
N ALA A 102 -2.64 4.77 19.61
CA ALA A 102 -4.03 5.01 20.01
C ALA A 102 -4.86 3.75 19.75
N ASP A 103 -6.06 3.69 20.33
CA ASP A 103 -7.02 2.60 20.05
C ASP A 103 -7.67 2.83 18.67
N VAL A 104 -7.03 2.31 17.62
CA VAL A 104 -7.42 2.52 16.24
C VAL A 104 -7.85 1.21 15.56
N THR A 105 -8.75 1.34 14.58
CA THR A 105 -9.10 0.24 13.67
C THR A 105 -8.35 0.39 12.36
N ILE A 106 -7.48 -0.58 12.00
CA ILE A 106 -6.90 -0.62 10.66
C ILE A 106 -7.92 -1.25 9.72
N VAL A 107 -8.43 -0.45 8.77
CA VAL A 107 -9.47 -0.84 7.79
C VAL A 107 -8.88 -1.71 6.69
N GLY A 108 -7.67 -1.40 6.23
CA GLY A 108 -6.98 -2.15 5.19
C GLY A 108 -5.63 -1.56 4.79
N LEU A 109 -4.96 -2.27 3.88
CA LEU A 109 -3.72 -1.85 3.24
C LEU A 109 -3.93 -1.71 1.73
N MET A 110 -3.62 -0.54 1.16
CA MET A 110 -3.60 -0.33 -0.29
C MET A 110 -2.16 -0.20 -0.79
N VAL A 111 -1.80 -1.06 -1.75
CA VAL A 111 -0.51 -0.98 -2.46
C VAL A 111 -0.72 -0.62 -3.93
N SER A 112 0.30 -0.07 -4.60
CA SER A 112 0.18 0.20 -6.04
C SER A 112 0.21 -1.07 -6.87
N LEU A 113 1.06 -2.03 -6.51
CA LEU A 113 1.27 -3.26 -7.27
C LEU A 113 1.30 -4.47 -6.34
N ASN A 114 0.43 -5.44 -6.60
CA ASN A 114 0.60 -6.78 -6.08
C ASN A 114 1.51 -7.57 -7.02
N ARG A 115 2.71 -7.88 -6.56
CA ARG A 115 3.70 -8.66 -7.32
C ARG A 115 3.30 -10.12 -7.46
N MET A 116 2.29 -10.58 -6.74
CA MET A 116 1.81 -11.98 -6.74
C MET A 116 2.91 -13.00 -6.41
N GLU A 117 3.86 -12.59 -5.58
CA GLU A 117 4.94 -13.45 -5.09
C GLU A 117 4.55 -14.04 -3.73
N VAL A 118 5.10 -15.23 -3.44
CA VAL A 118 4.94 -15.82 -2.11
C VAL A 118 5.57 -14.92 -1.04
N GLY A 119 4.89 -14.79 0.08
CA GLY A 119 5.38 -14.06 1.24
C GLY A 119 6.51 -14.81 1.96
N GLN A 120 6.87 -14.36 3.16
CA GLN A 120 7.96 -14.98 3.94
C GLN A 120 7.67 -16.42 4.36
N GLY A 121 6.39 -16.79 4.54
CA GLY A 121 5.96 -18.14 4.85
C GLY A 121 6.04 -19.11 3.67
N GLY A 122 6.27 -18.61 2.45
CA GLY A 122 6.47 -19.41 1.23
C GLY A 122 5.24 -20.16 0.72
N LYS A 123 4.03 -19.78 1.17
CA LYS A 123 2.78 -20.49 0.81
C LYS A 123 1.77 -19.60 0.11
N VAL A 124 1.50 -18.44 0.65
CA VAL A 124 0.51 -17.48 0.15
C VAL A 124 1.19 -16.15 -0.17
N SER A 125 0.46 -15.21 -0.78
CA SER A 125 1.02 -13.89 -1.07
C SER A 125 1.31 -13.10 0.22
N ALA A 126 2.18 -12.09 0.12
CA ALA A 126 2.45 -11.20 1.25
C ALA A 126 1.19 -10.46 1.74
N LEU A 127 0.24 -10.16 0.87
CA LEU A 127 -1.03 -9.54 1.25
C LEU A 127 -1.93 -10.50 2.03
N ASP A 128 -1.96 -11.78 1.65
CA ASP A 128 -2.70 -12.81 2.38
C ASP A 128 -2.07 -13.09 3.75
N GLU A 129 -0.73 -13.15 3.84
CA GLU A 129 -0.02 -13.27 5.13
C GLU A 129 -0.34 -12.10 6.08
N ILE A 130 -0.42 -10.88 5.55
CA ILE A 130 -0.81 -9.69 6.31
C ILE A 130 -2.25 -9.84 6.82
N HIS A 131 -3.17 -10.31 5.98
CA HIS A 131 -4.55 -10.58 6.36
C HIS A 131 -4.63 -11.62 7.49
N GLU A 132 -3.98 -12.77 7.30
CA GLU A 132 -3.96 -13.85 8.31
C GLU A 132 -3.39 -13.38 9.66
N LYS A 133 -2.32 -12.57 9.61
CA LYS A 133 -1.60 -12.13 10.81
C LYS A 133 -2.28 -10.99 11.56
N TYR A 134 -2.87 -10.02 10.84
CA TYR A 134 -3.34 -8.77 11.41
C TYR A 134 -4.85 -8.54 11.33
N GLY A 135 -5.57 -9.33 10.52
CA GLY A 135 -7.02 -9.34 10.44
C GLY A 135 -7.62 -8.25 9.55
N PHE A 136 -6.83 -7.58 8.71
CA PHE A 136 -7.34 -6.62 7.73
C PHE A 136 -6.92 -6.99 6.30
N GLU A 137 -7.75 -6.59 5.31
CA GLU A 137 -7.53 -6.90 3.90
C GLU A 137 -6.42 -6.03 3.28
N GLY A 138 -5.52 -6.67 2.51
CA GLY A 138 -4.61 -6.00 1.61
C GLY A 138 -5.15 -6.01 0.17
N LYS A 139 -5.17 -4.85 -0.50
CA LYS A 139 -5.58 -4.70 -1.89
C LYS A 139 -4.53 -3.94 -2.68
N ALA A 140 -4.54 -4.10 -4.00
CA ALA A 140 -3.63 -3.43 -4.91
C ALA A 140 -4.40 -2.65 -5.97
N ILE A 141 -3.78 -1.59 -6.49
CA ILE A 141 -4.32 -0.85 -7.65
C ILE A 141 -4.28 -1.75 -8.89
N VAL A 142 -3.16 -2.47 -9.07
CA VAL A 142 -2.98 -3.46 -10.15
C VAL A 142 -2.19 -4.67 -9.65
N THR A 143 -2.32 -5.78 -10.36
CA THR A 143 -1.53 -6.99 -10.16
C THR A 143 -0.53 -7.19 -11.30
N MET A 144 0.54 -7.95 -11.08
CA MET A 144 1.47 -8.29 -12.17
C MET A 144 0.83 -9.12 -13.28
N ALA A 145 -0.20 -9.91 -12.96
CA ALA A 145 -0.97 -10.62 -13.98
C ALA A 145 -1.67 -9.64 -14.92
N GLU A 146 -2.40 -8.65 -14.39
CA GLU A 146 -3.06 -7.61 -15.17
C GLU A 146 -2.07 -6.77 -15.98
N VAL A 147 -0.93 -6.39 -15.39
CA VAL A 147 0.14 -5.66 -16.10
C VAL A 147 0.67 -6.50 -17.26
N THR A 148 0.94 -7.78 -17.02
CA THR A 148 1.46 -8.70 -18.05
C THR A 148 0.43 -8.88 -19.17
N GLU A 149 -0.83 -9.15 -18.86
CA GLU A 149 -1.91 -9.30 -19.84
C GLU A 149 -2.12 -8.03 -20.66
N TYR A 150 -2.09 -6.86 -20.02
CA TYR A 150 -2.30 -5.59 -20.69
C TYR A 150 -1.16 -5.23 -21.64
N LEU A 151 0.10 -5.51 -21.29
CA LEU A 151 1.29 -5.14 -22.06
C LEU A 151 1.76 -6.20 -23.05
N TYR A 152 1.29 -7.46 -22.94
CA TYR A 152 1.75 -8.55 -23.76
C TYR A 152 1.41 -8.35 -25.24
N ASN A 153 2.44 -8.31 -26.07
CA ASN A 153 2.38 -8.09 -27.52
C ASN A 153 1.56 -6.84 -27.92
N ARG A 154 1.48 -5.84 -27.02
CA ARG A 154 0.88 -4.54 -27.32
C ARG A 154 1.93 -3.47 -27.46
N GLU A 155 1.79 -2.64 -28.49
CA GLU A 155 2.63 -1.48 -28.69
C GLU A 155 2.22 -0.33 -27.75
N HIS A 156 3.19 0.21 -27.01
CA HIS A 156 3.07 1.41 -26.21
C HIS A 156 4.23 2.34 -26.52
N ASP A 157 3.93 3.57 -26.91
CA ASP A 157 4.92 4.58 -27.29
C ASP A 157 5.96 4.07 -28.33
N GLY A 158 5.46 3.35 -29.34
CA GLY A 158 6.27 2.85 -30.46
C GLY A 158 7.10 1.59 -30.16
N ARG A 159 6.84 0.90 -29.04
CA ARG A 159 7.54 -0.35 -28.69
C ARG A 159 6.64 -1.34 -27.98
N VAL A 160 6.90 -2.62 -28.20
CA VAL A 160 6.33 -3.72 -27.40
C VAL A 160 7.22 -3.91 -26.17
N VAL A 161 6.63 -3.74 -24.97
CA VAL A 161 7.36 -3.86 -23.70
C VAL A 161 7.46 -5.32 -23.26
N ILE A 162 6.39 -6.08 -23.40
CA ILE A 162 6.35 -7.51 -23.07
C ILE A 162 6.08 -8.29 -24.38
N ASP A 163 7.13 -8.78 -24.97
CA ASP A 163 7.09 -9.71 -26.10
C ASP A 163 7.05 -11.18 -25.63
N ASP A 164 7.09 -12.12 -26.57
CA ASP A 164 7.07 -13.57 -26.27
C ASP A 164 8.26 -13.98 -25.40
N THR A 165 9.43 -13.38 -25.60
CA THR A 165 10.65 -13.69 -24.84
C THR A 165 10.52 -13.23 -23.40
N ILE A 166 10.07 -12.00 -23.19
CA ILE A 166 9.86 -11.44 -21.84
C ILE A 166 8.71 -12.16 -21.14
N LYS A 167 7.63 -12.49 -21.88
CA LYS A 167 6.52 -13.26 -21.31
C LYS A 167 6.97 -14.63 -20.81
N ALA A 168 7.77 -15.35 -21.60
CA ALA A 168 8.31 -16.65 -21.19
C ALA A 168 9.21 -16.53 -19.94
N ALA A 169 10.02 -15.48 -19.84
CA ALA A 169 10.84 -15.21 -18.66
C ALA A 169 9.99 -14.90 -17.41
N ILE A 170 8.91 -14.13 -17.57
CA ILE A 170 7.94 -13.85 -16.50
C ILE A 170 7.29 -15.17 -16.04
N ASP A 171 6.84 -16.01 -16.95
CA ASP A 171 6.20 -17.28 -16.62
C ASP A 171 7.14 -18.21 -15.86
N GLU A 172 8.43 -18.27 -16.26
CA GLU A 172 9.44 -19.06 -15.56
C GLU A 172 9.72 -18.50 -14.15
N TYR A 173 9.81 -17.17 -14.02
CA TYR A 173 9.95 -16.51 -12.73
C TYR A 173 8.81 -16.88 -11.77
N TYR A 174 7.55 -16.84 -12.25
CA TYR A 174 6.39 -17.16 -11.42
C TYR A 174 6.21 -18.63 -11.09
N LYS A 175 6.83 -19.55 -11.85
CA LYS A 175 6.92 -20.96 -11.42
C LYS A 175 7.73 -21.13 -10.14
N GLN A 176 8.73 -20.28 -9.94
CA GLN A 176 9.63 -20.35 -8.79
C GLN A 176 9.15 -19.49 -7.62
N TYR A 177 8.67 -18.28 -7.87
CA TYR A 177 8.40 -17.26 -6.86
C TYR A 177 6.92 -16.86 -6.73
N GLY A 178 6.07 -17.28 -7.67
CA GLY A 178 4.66 -16.92 -7.68
C GLY A 178 3.86 -17.63 -6.58
N CYS A 179 2.92 -16.91 -5.98
CA CYS A 179 1.89 -17.52 -5.14
C CYS A 179 0.89 -18.30 -6.02
N LYS A 180 0.39 -19.42 -5.52
CA LYS A 180 -0.58 -20.28 -6.20
C LYS A 180 -2.01 -19.90 -5.83
#